data_0b90da9a99b630b223307ba1e20ad4f1
#
_entry.id   0b90da9a99b630b223307ba1e20ad4f1
#
_cell.length_a   1.000
_cell.length_b   1.000
_cell.length_c   1.000
_cell.angle_alpha   90.00
_cell.angle_beta   90.00
_cell.angle_gamma   90.00
#
_symmetry.space_group_name_H-M   'P 1'
#
loop_
_entity.id
_entity.type
_entity.pdbx_description
1 polymer ?
#
loop_
_entity_poly.entity_id
_entity_poly.type
_entity_poly.pdbx_seq_one_letter_code
_entity_poly.pdbx_strand_id
1 'polypeptide(L)'
;MKADQNDIRLEVLFNDLKASVSMQKASSFEIQIWKIWMEHRNPKVQSSLFLGIEALKHQKFENALGYFSQLILIEPEFAEGWNKRATVLYLMGHFQESEEDVLRTLELEPRHFGALSGLGLIRMALEDWSGAIQALEAGLRIHPHMPGAIKNLKYARKKQKESMT
;
A
#
# COMPACT_ATOMS: atom_id res chain seq x y z
N MET A 1 6.87 -1.67 22.93
CA MET A 1 6.82 -0.98 21.65
C MET A 1 5.69 -1.57 20.82
N LYS A 2 4.88 -0.77 20.16
CA LYS A 2 3.89 -1.27 19.20
C LYS A 2 4.63 -1.59 17.89
N ALA A 3 4.55 -2.82 17.42
CA ALA A 3 4.94 -3.18 16.06
C ALA A 3 3.72 -2.90 15.18
N ASP A 4 3.66 -1.74 14.56
CA ASP A 4 2.66 -1.24 13.62
C ASP A 4 3.22 0.04 12.96
N GLN A 5 2.40 0.82 12.26
CA GLN A 5 2.81 2.09 11.64
C GLN A 5 3.37 3.14 12.62
N ASN A 6 3.20 2.97 13.94
CA ASN A 6 3.71 3.88 14.98
C ASN A 6 5.03 3.39 15.61
N ASP A 7 5.68 2.38 15.05
CA ASP A 7 6.93 1.85 15.57
C ASP A 7 8.09 2.84 15.33
N ILE A 8 8.82 3.16 16.41
CA ILE A 8 9.91 4.13 16.34
C ILE A 8 11.05 3.72 15.38
N ARG A 9 11.22 2.42 15.12
CA ARG A 9 12.23 1.91 14.18
C ARG A 9 11.99 2.39 12.75
N LEU A 10 10.73 2.72 12.40
CA LEU A 10 10.36 3.20 11.07
C LEU A 10 11.03 4.51 10.69
N GLU A 11 11.29 5.42 11.64
CA GLU A 11 11.95 6.71 11.36
C GLU A 11 13.33 6.51 10.72
N VAL A 12 14.16 5.64 11.31
CA VAL A 12 15.50 5.35 10.80
C VAL A 12 15.39 4.64 9.44
N LEU A 13 14.52 3.63 9.35
CA LEU A 13 14.35 2.83 8.12
C LEU A 13 13.86 3.69 6.94
N PHE A 14 12.97 4.65 7.16
CA PHE A 14 12.52 5.56 6.10
C PHE A 14 13.60 6.53 5.65
N ASN A 15 14.41 7.05 6.59
CA ASN A 15 15.56 7.88 6.24
C ASN A 15 16.58 7.11 5.40
N ASP A 16 16.90 5.89 5.79
CA ASP A 16 17.83 5.00 5.07
C ASP A 16 17.28 4.58 3.71
N LEU A 17 15.98 4.26 3.63
CA LEU A 17 15.30 3.93 2.38
C LEU A 17 15.38 5.09 1.38
N LYS A 18 15.06 6.30 1.83
CA LYS A 18 15.12 7.51 0.99
C LYS A 18 16.53 7.86 0.54
N ALA A 19 17.53 7.67 1.41
CA ALA A 19 18.93 7.95 1.13
C ALA A 19 19.64 6.81 0.36
N SER A 20 18.96 5.68 0.12
CA SER A 20 19.58 4.53 -0.52
C SER A 20 20.01 4.85 -1.95
N VAL A 21 21.27 4.52 -2.26
CA VAL A 21 21.88 4.78 -3.56
C VAL A 21 21.75 3.63 -4.55
N SER A 22 21.20 2.51 -4.11
CA SER A 22 21.01 1.32 -4.95
C SER A 22 19.72 0.59 -4.62
N MET A 23 19.15 -0.07 -5.62
CA MET A 23 17.95 -0.88 -5.50
C MET A 23 18.12 -2.01 -4.47
N GLN A 24 19.32 -2.63 -4.39
CA GLN A 24 19.61 -3.71 -3.46
C GLN A 24 19.56 -3.25 -2.00
N LYS A 25 20.14 -2.07 -1.69
CA LYS A 25 20.06 -1.48 -0.34
C LYS A 25 18.63 -1.07 0.00
N ALA A 26 17.94 -0.42 -0.94
CA ALA A 26 16.54 -0.03 -0.77
C ALA A 26 15.65 -1.23 -0.45
N SER A 27 15.81 -2.36 -1.15
CA SER A 27 15.05 -3.58 -0.92
C SER A 27 15.24 -4.14 0.50
N SER A 28 16.44 -4.03 1.07
CA SER A 28 16.67 -4.47 2.46
C SER A 28 15.88 -3.63 3.47
N PHE A 29 15.83 -2.32 3.30
CA PHE A 29 15.05 -1.43 4.17
C PHE A 29 13.54 -1.62 3.96
N GLU A 30 13.12 -1.76 2.70
CA GLU A 30 11.74 -2.05 2.34
C GLU A 30 11.21 -3.30 3.06
N ILE A 31 11.96 -4.41 3.01
CA ILE A 31 11.60 -5.67 3.70
C ILE A 31 11.43 -5.45 5.21
N GLN A 32 12.32 -4.67 5.83
CA GLN A 32 12.24 -4.40 7.27
C GLN A 32 11.02 -3.54 7.62
N ILE A 33 10.70 -2.53 6.79
CA ILE A 33 9.49 -1.70 6.96
C ILE A 33 8.23 -2.56 6.84
N TRP A 34 8.14 -3.38 5.78
CA TRP A 34 7.01 -4.29 5.60
C TRP A 34 6.86 -5.26 6.77
N LYS A 35 7.97 -5.80 7.29
CA LYS A 35 7.93 -6.68 8.45
C LYS A 35 7.29 -5.99 9.66
N ILE A 36 7.66 -4.74 9.94
CA ILE A 36 7.09 -3.96 11.05
C ILE A 36 5.59 -3.69 10.82
N TRP A 37 5.21 -3.26 9.62
CA TRP A 37 3.80 -2.99 9.28
C TRP A 37 2.91 -4.23 9.34
N MET A 38 3.47 -5.42 9.11
CA MET A 38 2.74 -6.69 9.13
C MET A 38 2.65 -7.33 10.51
N GLU A 39 3.34 -6.79 11.53
CA GLU A 39 3.31 -7.31 12.89
C GLU A 39 2.20 -6.64 13.71
N HIS A 40 1.41 -7.43 14.44
CA HIS A 40 0.44 -6.91 15.39
C HIS A 40 0.41 -7.79 16.66
N ARG A 41 0.27 -7.14 17.85
CA ARG A 41 0.34 -7.84 19.14
C ARG A 41 -0.91 -8.66 19.45
N ASN A 42 -2.07 -8.24 18.92
CA ASN A 42 -3.31 -8.98 19.13
C ASN A 42 -3.32 -10.24 18.26
N PRO A 43 -3.34 -11.46 18.86
CA PRO A 43 -3.31 -12.70 18.09
C PRO A 43 -4.47 -12.86 17.12
N LYS A 44 -5.65 -12.30 17.43
CA LYS A 44 -6.81 -12.33 16.52
C LYS A 44 -6.56 -11.50 15.27
N VAL A 45 -5.98 -10.31 15.44
CA VAL A 45 -5.59 -9.43 14.31
C VAL A 45 -4.54 -10.13 13.45
N GLN A 46 -3.50 -10.67 14.07
CA GLN A 46 -2.44 -11.38 13.38
C GLN A 46 -2.95 -12.62 12.62
N SER A 47 -3.87 -13.38 13.23
CA SER A 47 -4.50 -14.54 12.59
C SER A 47 -5.37 -14.14 11.39
N SER A 48 -6.21 -13.10 11.53
CA SER A 48 -7.04 -12.60 10.42
C SER A 48 -6.18 -12.06 9.27
N LEU A 49 -5.09 -11.35 9.60
CA LEU A 49 -4.12 -10.88 8.60
C LEU A 49 -3.51 -12.05 7.81
N PHE A 50 -3.03 -13.07 8.51
CA PHE A 50 -2.44 -14.26 7.89
C PHE A 50 -3.44 -15.00 7.00
N LEU A 51 -4.64 -15.29 7.51
CA LEU A 51 -5.69 -15.99 6.76
C LEU A 51 -6.14 -15.20 5.52
N GLY A 52 -6.25 -13.88 5.64
CA GLY A 52 -6.56 -13.00 4.52
C GLY A 52 -5.49 -13.04 3.43
N ILE A 53 -4.22 -13.02 3.81
CA ILE A 53 -3.09 -13.11 2.88
C ILE A 53 -3.06 -14.48 2.18
N GLU A 54 -3.27 -15.56 2.92
CA GLU A 54 -3.33 -16.90 2.33
C GLU A 54 -4.51 -17.05 1.35
N ALA A 55 -5.68 -16.51 1.72
CA ALA A 55 -6.83 -16.49 0.83
C ALA A 55 -6.54 -15.69 -0.46
N LEU A 56 -5.87 -14.53 -0.33
CA LEU A 56 -5.47 -13.69 -1.46
C LEU A 56 -4.48 -14.40 -2.39
N LYS A 57 -3.48 -15.09 -1.87
CA LYS A 57 -2.53 -15.91 -2.64
C LYS A 57 -3.23 -16.98 -3.47
N HIS A 58 -4.30 -17.55 -2.94
CA HIS A 58 -5.11 -18.55 -3.62
C HIS A 58 -6.26 -17.95 -4.45
N GLN A 59 -6.27 -16.63 -4.67
CA GLN A 59 -7.29 -15.89 -5.42
C GLN A 59 -8.72 -16.08 -4.88
N LYS A 60 -8.86 -16.43 -3.58
CA LYS A 60 -10.14 -16.51 -2.87
C LYS A 60 -10.54 -15.14 -2.35
N PHE A 61 -10.88 -14.23 -3.27
CA PHE A 61 -11.04 -12.80 -2.98
C PHE A 61 -12.13 -12.52 -1.95
N GLU A 62 -13.28 -13.19 -2.03
CA GLU A 62 -14.37 -13.04 -1.05
C GLU A 62 -13.93 -13.43 0.37
N ASN A 63 -13.16 -14.54 0.49
CA ASN A 63 -12.64 -14.97 1.78
C ASN A 63 -11.61 -13.95 2.32
N ALA A 64 -10.70 -13.48 1.46
CA ALA A 64 -9.72 -12.46 1.82
C ALA A 64 -10.41 -11.17 2.29
N LEU A 65 -11.44 -10.70 1.57
CA LEU A 65 -12.26 -9.56 1.92
C LEU A 65 -12.89 -9.73 3.31
N GLY A 66 -13.46 -10.90 3.59
CA GLY A 66 -14.04 -11.23 4.89
C GLY A 66 -13.01 -11.15 6.03
N TYR A 67 -11.85 -11.77 5.87
CA TYR A 67 -10.79 -11.75 6.89
C TYR A 67 -10.24 -10.34 7.16
N PHE A 68 -9.99 -9.54 6.12
CA PHE A 68 -9.50 -8.16 6.31
C PHE A 68 -10.58 -7.25 6.88
N SER A 69 -11.85 -7.43 6.51
CA SER A 69 -12.97 -6.69 7.12
C SER A 69 -13.13 -7.02 8.61
N GLN A 70 -12.99 -8.29 8.99
CA GLN A 70 -12.98 -8.69 10.39
C GLN A 70 -11.80 -8.08 11.15
N LEU A 71 -10.62 -8.05 10.55
CA LEU A 71 -9.44 -7.43 11.14
C LEU A 71 -9.68 -5.94 11.41
N ILE A 72 -10.22 -5.20 10.44
CA ILE A 72 -10.53 -3.77 10.56
C ILE A 72 -11.57 -3.50 11.67
N LEU A 73 -12.56 -4.38 11.85
CA LEU A 73 -13.52 -4.28 12.94
C LEU A 73 -12.86 -4.44 14.32
N ILE A 74 -11.84 -5.29 14.43
CA ILE A 74 -11.12 -5.52 15.69
C ILE A 74 -10.13 -4.38 15.97
N GLU A 75 -9.42 -3.90 14.95
CA GLU A 75 -8.36 -2.91 15.08
C GLU A 75 -8.44 -1.89 13.93
N PRO A 76 -9.34 -0.90 14.00
CA PRO A 76 -9.54 0.09 12.93
C PRO A 76 -8.38 1.05 12.75
N GLU A 77 -7.46 1.12 13.72
CA GLU A 77 -6.26 1.96 13.66
C GLU A 77 -5.03 1.22 13.09
N PHE A 78 -5.19 -0.01 12.62
CA PHE A 78 -4.12 -0.78 12.01
C PHE A 78 -4.10 -0.55 10.49
N ALA A 79 -3.17 0.27 10.03
CA ALA A 79 -3.10 0.74 8.63
C ALA A 79 -3.04 -0.42 7.62
N GLU A 80 -2.29 -1.49 7.92
CA GLU A 80 -2.11 -2.60 7.01
C GLU A 80 -3.40 -3.40 6.75
N GLY A 81 -4.34 -3.39 7.71
CA GLY A 81 -5.66 -3.99 7.50
C GLY A 81 -6.42 -3.35 6.34
N TRP A 82 -6.46 -2.03 6.33
CA TRP A 82 -7.07 -1.24 5.26
C TRP A 82 -6.34 -1.41 3.93
N ASN A 83 -5.00 -1.36 3.94
CA ASN A 83 -4.18 -1.54 2.75
C ASN A 83 -4.39 -2.92 2.09
N LYS A 84 -4.51 -3.99 2.89
CA LYS A 84 -4.78 -5.34 2.36
C LYS A 84 -6.19 -5.46 1.81
N ARG A 85 -7.19 -4.88 2.47
CA ARG A 85 -8.57 -4.88 1.95
C ARG A 85 -8.66 -4.09 0.64
N ALA A 86 -8.04 -2.94 0.56
CA ALA A 86 -7.92 -2.16 -0.67
C ALA A 86 -7.35 -2.97 -1.83
N THR A 87 -6.30 -3.76 -1.57
CA THR A 87 -5.70 -4.63 -2.59
C THR A 87 -6.71 -5.65 -3.12
N VAL A 88 -7.50 -6.27 -2.25
CA VAL A 88 -8.55 -7.23 -2.65
C VAL A 88 -9.62 -6.53 -3.47
N LEU A 89 -10.13 -5.40 -3.00
CA LEU A 89 -11.15 -4.61 -3.69
C LEU A 89 -10.69 -4.19 -5.09
N TYR A 90 -9.44 -3.75 -5.24
CA TYR A 90 -8.84 -3.44 -6.54
C TYR A 90 -8.87 -4.65 -7.48
N LEU A 91 -8.46 -5.83 -6.98
CA LEU A 91 -8.44 -7.07 -7.78
C LEU A 91 -9.85 -7.56 -8.18
N MET A 92 -10.86 -7.19 -7.39
CA MET A 92 -12.26 -7.47 -7.69
C MET A 92 -12.89 -6.41 -8.63
N GLY A 93 -12.16 -5.33 -8.96
CA GLY A 93 -12.67 -4.23 -9.78
C GLY A 93 -13.48 -3.18 -9.02
N HIS A 94 -13.53 -3.24 -7.70
CA HIS A 94 -14.22 -2.29 -6.81
C HIS A 94 -13.31 -1.09 -6.54
N PHE A 95 -13.04 -0.29 -7.57
CA PHE A 95 -12.01 0.75 -7.53
C PHE A 95 -12.32 1.88 -6.55
N GLN A 96 -13.58 2.30 -6.44
CA GLN A 96 -13.99 3.38 -5.54
C GLN A 96 -13.80 2.98 -4.07
N GLU A 97 -14.30 1.80 -3.68
CA GLU A 97 -14.14 1.27 -2.33
C GLU A 97 -12.66 1.00 -1.99
N SER A 98 -11.90 0.56 -3.00
CA SER A 98 -10.45 0.39 -2.86
C SER A 98 -9.74 1.73 -2.60
N GLU A 99 -10.15 2.82 -3.27
CA GLU A 99 -9.60 4.16 -3.03
C GLU A 99 -9.90 4.64 -1.61
N GLU A 100 -11.13 4.46 -1.12
CA GLU A 100 -11.50 4.81 0.26
C GLU A 100 -10.60 4.12 1.29
N ASP A 101 -10.36 2.82 1.14
CA ASP A 101 -9.50 2.06 2.02
C ASP A 101 -8.03 2.50 1.94
N VAL A 102 -7.54 2.82 0.75
CA VAL A 102 -6.18 3.37 0.58
C VAL A 102 -6.06 4.73 1.25
N LEU A 103 -7.05 5.62 1.10
CA LEU A 103 -7.05 6.92 1.77
C LEU A 103 -7.04 6.76 3.29
N ARG A 104 -7.82 5.81 3.84
CA ARG A 104 -7.75 5.49 5.27
C ARG A 104 -6.38 4.96 5.69
N THR A 105 -5.74 4.13 4.87
CA THR A 105 -4.35 3.69 5.11
C THR A 105 -3.41 4.87 5.22
N LEU A 106 -3.52 5.84 4.31
CA LEU A 106 -2.65 7.02 4.25
C LEU A 106 -2.93 8.05 5.37
N GLU A 107 -4.14 8.10 5.90
CA GLU A 107 -4.44 8.85 7.12
C GLU A 107 -3.69 8.29 8.34
N LEU A 108 -3.62 6.95 8.44
CA LEU A 108 -2.96 6.25 9.54
C LEU A 108 -1.43 6.21 9.38
N GLU A 109 -0.93 6.05 8.17
CA GLU A 109 0.49 6.06 7.83
C GLU A 109 0.73 6.81 6.51
N PRO A 110 0.98 8.13 6.57
CA PRO A 110 1.21 8.95 5.38
C PRO A 110 2.42 8.54 4.53
N ARG A 111 3.36 7.78 5.12
CA ARG A 111 4.57 7.28 4.45
C ARG A 111 4.37 5.90 3.82
N HIS A 112 3.14 5.40 3.77
CA HIS A 112 2.87 4.07 3.24
C HIS A 112 3.05 4.03 1.71
N PHE A 113 4.28 3.84 1.25
CA PHE A 113 4.65 3.86 -0.17
C PHE A 113 3.90 2.81 -1.01
N GLY A 114 3.56 1.66 -0.42
CA GLY A 114 2.72 0.63 -1.06
C GLY A 114 1.30 1.12 -1.32
N ALA A 115 0.69 1.80 -0.35
CA ALA A 115 -0.63 2.41 -0.49
C ALA A 115 -0.63 3.56 -1.52
N LEU A 116 0.41 4.41 -1.53
CA LEU A 116 0.57 5.45 -2.54
C LEU A 116 0.72 4.88 -3.95
N SER A 117 1.48 3.80 -4.10
CA SER A 117 1.58 3.08 -5.38
C SER A 117 0.25 2.45 -5.79
N GLY A 118 -0.48 1.86 -4.84
CA GLY A 118 -1.83 1.32 -5.03
C GLY A 118 -2.83 2.40 -5.46
N LEU A 119 -2.80 3.58 -4.81
CA LEU A 119 -3.63 4.72 -5.19
C LEU A 119 -3.37 5.15 -6.64
N GLY A 120 -2.10 5.14 -7.06
CA GLY A 120 -1.74 5.39 -8.44
C GLY A 120 -2.38 4.40 -9.41
N LEU A 121 -2.36 3.10 -9.08
CA LEU A 121 -3.00 2.05 -9.90
C LEU A 121 -4.53 2.21 -9.95
N ILE A 122 -5.16 2.48 -8.82
CA ILE A 122 -6.61 2.69 -8.72
C ILE A 122 -7.02 3.87 -9.61
N ARG A 123 -6.34 5.01 -9.48
CA ARG A 123 -6.63 6.21 -10.26
C ARG A 123 -6.36 6.02 -11.75
N MET A 124 -5.35 5.24 -12.12
CA MET A 124 -5.14 4.83 -13.51
C MET A 124 -6.32 4.00 -14.04
N ALA A 125 -6.87 3.08 -13.23
CA ALA A 125 -8.05 2.28 -13.61
C ALA A 125 -9.32 3.14 -13.75
N LEU A 126 -9.41 4.22 -12.99
CA LEU A 126 -10.48 5.24 -13.07
C LEU A 126 -10.21 6.33 -14.13
N GLU A 127 -9.12 6.22 -14.90
CA GLU A 127 -8.66 7.20 -15.89
C GLU A 127 -8.35 8.60 -15.31
N ASP A 128 -8.22 8.72 -13.98
CA ASP A 128 -7.70 9.93 -13.33
C ASP A 128 -6.17 9.96 -13.44
N TRP A 129 -5.69 10.35 -14.63
CA TRP A 129 -4.25 10.38 -14.92
C TRP A 129 -3.50 11.38 -14.05
N SER A 130 -4.12 12.53 -13.75
CA SER A 130 -3.53 13.57 -12.89
C SER A 130 -3.35 13.09 -11.47
N GLY A 131 -4.39 12.53 -10.88
CA GLY A 131 -4.35 11.95 -9.54
C GLY A 131 -3.39 10.75 -9.44
N ALA A 132 -3.35 9.92 -10.47
CA ALA A 132 -2.40 8.79 -10.54
C ALA A 132 -0.94 9.27 -10.50
N ILE A 133 -0.60 10.31 -11.28
CA ILE A 133 0.74 10.91 -11.31
C ILE A 133 1.10 11.44 -9.92
N GLN A 134 0.20 12.19 -9.28
CA GLN A 134 0.43 12.75 -7.95
C GLN A 134 0.72 11.67 -6.90
N ALA A 135 -0.07 10.60 -6.89
CA ALA A 135 0.08 9.50 -5.95
C ALA A 135 1.42 8.74 -6.17
N LEU A 136 1.74 8.43 -7.42
CA LEU A 136 2.99 7.72 -7.77
C LEU A 136 4.23 8.57 -7.45
N GLU A 137 4.21 9.87 -7.73
CA GLU A 137 5.29 10.79 -7.36
C GLU A 137 5.44 10.90 -5.85
N ALA A 138 4.34 10.94 -5.09
CA ALA A 138 4.38 10.94 -3.64
C ALA A 138 5.05 9.66 -3.09
N GLY A 139 4.69 8.50 -3.62
CA GLY A 139 5.33 7.23 -3.27
C GLY A 139 6.83 7.21 -3.57
N LEU A 140 7.21 7.69 -4.76
CA LEU A 140 8.62 7.74 -5.19
C LEU A 140 9.47 8.75 -4.41
N ARG A 141 8.88 9.78 -3.80
CA ARG A 141 9.60 10.66 -2.87
C ARG A 141 9.98 9.96 -1.57
N ILE A 142 9.22 8.94 -1.16
CA ILE A 142 9.49 8.13 0.05
C ILE A 142 10.42 6.97 -0.29
N HIS A 143 10.11 6.24 -1.35
CA HIS A 143 10.87 5.09 -1.82
C HIS A 143 11.25 5.26 -3.30
N PRO A 144 12.44 5.85 -3.60
CA PRO A 144 12.84 6.19 -4.98
C PRO A 144 13.06 4.98 -5.90
N HIS A 145 13.23 3.78 -5.34
CA HIS A 145 13.58 2.56 -6.07
C HIS A 145 12.42 1.57 -6.20
N MET A 146 11.20 2.05 -6.53
CA MET A 146 10.04 1.21 -6.83
C MET A 146 9.87 1.06 -8.36
N PRO A 147 10.36 -0.04 -8.98
CA PRO A 147 10.34 -0.18 -10.45
C PRO A 147 8.92 -0.16 -11.01
N GLY A 148 7.96 -0.75 -10.31
CA GLY A 148 6.54 -0.71 -10.69
C GLY A 148 5.97 0.71 -10.71
N ALA A 149 6.23 1.50 -9.67
CA ALA A 149 5.77 2.89 -9.59
C ALA A 149 6.42 3.77 -10.68
N ILE A 150 7.72 3.59 -10.96
CA ILE A 150 8.44 4.30 -12.03
C ILE A 150 7.80 3.99 -13.39
N LYS A 151 7.54 2.71 -13.68
CA LYS A 151 6.89 2.28 -14.93
C LYS A 151 5.48 2.86 -15.07
N ASN A 152 4.69 2.79 -14.01
CA ASN A 152 3.31 3.28 -13.99
C ASN A 152 3.25 4.81 -14.12
N LEU A 153 4.16 5.53 -13.49
CA LEU A 153 4.28 6.99 -13.63
C LEU A 153 4.55 7.39 -15.07
N LYS A 154 5.48 6.71 -15.75
CA LYS A 154 5.77 6.95 -17.17
C LYS A 154 4.53 6.70 -18.04
N TYR A 155 3.79 5.63 -17.76
CA TYR A 155 2.56 5.31 -18.50
C TYR A 155 1.46 6.34 -18.25
N ALA A 156 1.20 6.73 -16.99
CA ALA A 156 0.19 7.73 -16.64
C ALA A 156 0.46 9.09 -17.29
N ARG A 157 1.73 9.54 -17.31
CA ARG A 157 2.14 10.77 -17.99
C ARG A 157 1.92 10.72 -19.50
N LYS A 158 2.16 9.56 -20.14
CA LYS A 158 1.87 9.37 -21.55
C LYS A 158 0.38 9.50 -21.82
N LYS A 159 -0.46 8.80 -21.03
CA LYS A 159 -1.92 8.82 -21.16
C LYS A 159 -2.51 10.21 -20.93
N GLN A 160 -2.02 10.94 -19.94
CA GLN A 160 -2.45 12.32 -19.69
C GLN A 160 -2.19 13.22 -20.92
N LYS A 161 -1.04 13.09 -21.58
CA LYS A 161 -0.76 13.85 -22.81
C LYS A 161 -1.70 13.47 -23.95
N GLU A 162 -1.99 12.18 -24.12
CA GLU A 162 -2.91 11.69 -25.16
C GLU A 162 -4.35 12.19 -24.94
N SER A 163 -4.80 12.34 -23.70
CA SER A 163 -6.15 12.83 -23.38
C SER A 163 -6.33 14.34 -23.55
N MET A 164 -5.22 15.11 -23.69
CA MET A 164 -5.24 16.57 -23.87
C MET A 164 -5.13 17.00 -25.35
N THR A 165 -4.97 16.04 -26.25
CA THR A 165 -4.88 16.24 -27.71
C THR A 165 -6.11 15.74 -28.44
#